data_0258eb428745747c95e591a29582b923
#
_entry.id   0258eb428745747c95e591a29582b923
#
_cell.length_a   1.000
_cell.length_b   1.000
_cell.length_c   1.000
_cell.angle_alpha   90.00
_cell.angle_beta   90.00
_cell.angle_gamma   90.00
#
_symmetry.space_group_name_H-M   'P 1'
#
loop_
_entity.id
_entity.type
_entity.pdbx_description
1 polymer ?
#
loop_
_entity_poly.entity_id
_entity_poly.type
_entity_poly.pdbx_seq_one_letter_code
_entity_poly.pdbx_strand_id
1 'polypeptide(L)'
;PTLDTSAIMMKHPSIHLLVATGGPGVVTAVLSSGKRAIGAGAGNPPVLVDETAGIRKAAQDIVNGCTFDNNLPCIAEKEIVAVDSVADELMNYMISENGCYLASKEIQDKLVQTVFTPKGALNRKCVGRSAQTLLAMVGVNVGPEIRCIVFEGQKEHPLIAEELMMPILGMVRVKSFEEGVETAVWLEHGNRHSAHIHSKNVDHITTYARALDTAILVKNGPSYAALGFGGEGYCTFTIASRTGEGLT
;
A
#
# COMPACT_ATOMS: atom_id res chain seq x y z
N PRO A 1 21.81 3.18 -15.49
CA PRO A 1 22.22 1.83 -15.10
C PRO A 1 21.43 0.80 -15.90
N THR A 2 22.09 -0.25 -16.36
CA THR A 2 21.50 -1.40 -17.03
C THR A 2 21.51 -2.60 -16.08
N LEU A 3 20.77 -3.66 -16.40
CA LEU A 3 20.82 -4.91 -15.64
C LEU A 3 22.26 -5.48 -15.60
N ASP A 4 23.00 -5.34 -16.68
CA ASP A 4 24.41 -5.79 -16.76
C ASP A 4 25.32 -5.01 -15.81
N THR A 5 25.19 -3.68 -15.77
CA THR A 5 25.93 -2.84 -14.81
C THR A 5 25.58 -3.19 -13.37
N SER A 6 24.32 -3.46 -13.07
CA SER A 6 23.89 -3.90 -11.73
C SER A 6 24.51 -5.25 -11.37
N ALA A 7 24.55 -6.20 -12.30
CA ALA A 7 25.19 -7.51 -12.10
C ALA A 7 26.70 -7.40 -11.82
N ILE A 8 27.40 -6.49 -12.53
CA ILE A 8 28.81 -6.20 -12.27
C ILE A 8 28.99 -5.62 -10.86
N MET A 9 28.18 -4.66 -10.46
CA MET A 9 28.23 -4.06 -9.12
C MET A 9 27.97 -5.10 -8.03
N MET A 10 26.98 -5.95 -8.20
CA MET A 10 26.66 -7.02 -7.24
C MET A 10 27.84 -7.97 -7.01
N LYS A 11 28.69 -8.18 -8.00
CA LYS A 11 29.86 -9.08 -7.91
C LYS A 11 31.17 -8.37 -7.59
N HIS A 12 31.22 -7.03 -7.61
CA HIS A 12 32.46 -6.28 -7.47
C HIS A 12 33.11 -6.48 -6.09
N PRO A 13 34.40 -6.86 -5.98
CA PRO A 13 35.04 -7.23 -4.73
C PRO A 13 35.05 -6.11 -3.68
N SER A 14 35.10 -4.86 -4.09
CA SER A 14 35.11 -3.70 -3.18
C SER A 14 33.72 -3.34 -2.63
N ILE A 15 32.64 -4.02 -3.05
CA ILE A 15 31.30 -3.81 -2.50
C ILE A 15 31.03 -4.92 -1.49
N HIS A 16 30.85 -4.56 -0.22
CA HIS A 16 30.72 -5.50 0.88
C HIS A 16 29.27 -5.70 1.35
N LEU A 17 28.40 -4.73 1.07
CA LEU A 17 26.97 -4.76 1.42
C LEU A 17 26.17 -4.26 0.24
N LEU A 18 25.10 -4.99 -0.10
CA LEU A 18 24.12 -4.60 -1.10
C LEU A 18 22.83 -4.16 -0.40
N VAL A 19 22.29 -3.02 -0.78
CA VAL A 19 20.97 -2.56 -0.35
C VAL A 19 20.14 -2.35 -1.61
N ALA A 20 19.03 -3.06 -1.72
CA ALA A 20 18.18 -3.00 -2.89
C ALA A 20 16.70 -2.98 -2.53
N THR A 21 15.98 -2.06 -3.16
CA THR A 21 14.52 -2.00 -3.14
C THR A 21 14.02 -2.20 -4.56
N GLY A 22 13.06 -3.09 -4.74
CA GLY A 22 12.50 -3.33 -6.07
C GLY A 22 11.64 -4.58 -6.15
N GLY A 23 11.22 -4.93 -7.35
CA GLY A 23 10.42 -6.12 -7.57
C GLY A 23 11.14 -7.43 -7.19
N PRO A 24 10.41 -8.56 -7.09
CA PRO A 24 10.94 -9.84 -6.59
C PRO A 24 12.23 -10.31 -7.30
N GLY A 25 12.35 -10.04 -8.60
CA GLY A 25 13.54 -10.43 -9.37
C GLY A 25 14.82 -9.70 -8.94
N VAL A 26 14.73 -8.41 -8.58
CA VAL A 26 15.87 -7.62 -8.10
C VAL A 26 16.29 -8.10 -6.72
N VAL A 27 15.32 -8.31 -5.83
CA VAL A 27 15.58 -8.82 -4.48
C VAL A 27 16.23 -10.21 -4.53
N THR A 28 15.70 -11.12 -5.33
CA THR A 28 16.28 -12.45 -5.54
C THR A 28 17.71 -12.37 -6.06
N ALA A 29 17.98 -11.51 -7.04
CA ALA A 29 19.33 -11.34 -7.60
C ALA A 29 20.33 -10.83 -6.55
N VAL A 30 19.93 -9.89 -5.72
CA VAL A 30 20.77 -9.31 -4.66
C VAL A 30 21.04 -10.34 -3.57
N LEU A 31 20.01 -11.04 -3.09
CA LEU A 31 20.15 -12.09 -2.06
C LEU A 31 20.97 -13.29 -2.56
N SER A 32 20.89 -13.61 -3.85
CA SER A 32 21.67 -14.69 -4.48
C SER A 32 23.09 -14.30 -4.89
N SER A 33 23.50 -13.06 -4.64
CA SER A 33 24.81 -12.53 -5.07
C SER A 33 26.02 -13.15 -4.36
N GLY A 34 25.79 -13.83 -3.23
CA GLY A 34 26.83 -14.34 -2.31
C GLY A 34 27.42 -13.27 -1.39
N LYS A 35 26.87 -12.06 -1.37
CA LYS A 35 27.26 -10.96 -0.48
C LYS A 35 26.21 -10.72 0.60
N ARG A 36 26.59 -9.99 1.64
CA ARG A 36 25.62 -9.45 2.59
C ARG A 36 24.66 -8.53 1.86
N ALA A 37 23.37 -8.72 2.04
CA ALA A 37 22.36 -7.98 1.32
C ALA A 37 21.17 -7.61 2.20
N ILE A 38 20.63 -6.42 1.98
CA ILE A 38 19.37 -5.92 2.54
C ILE A 38 18.44 -5.75 1.35
N GLY A 39 17.34 -6.49 1.34
CA GLY A 39 16.36 -6.43 0.26
C GLY A 39 15.00 -6.02 0.77
N ALA A 40 14.32 -5.14 0.02
CA ALA A 40 12.90 -4.85 0.20
C ALA A 40 12.16 -5.16 -1.10
N GLY A 41 11.22 -6.08 -1.01
CA GLY A 41 10.43 -6.56 -2.14
C GLY A 41 9.13 -5.79 -2.34
N ALA A 42 8.20 -6.40 -3.06
CA ALA A 42 6.86 -5.91 -3.23
C ALA A 42 6.12 -5.85 -1.88
N GLY A 43 5.20 -4.90 -1.76
CA GLY A 43 4.30 -4.78 -0.63
C GLY A 43 2.88 -4.51 -1.11
N ASN A 44 1.90 -5.07 -0.42
CA ASN A 44 0.50 -4.69 -0.58
C ASN A 44 -0.04 -4.34 0.81
N PRO A 45 0.28 -3.13 1.34
CA PRO A 45 0.00 -2.76 2.72
C PRO A 45 -1.48 -2.50 2.99
N PRO A 46 -2.19 -3.39 3.71
CA PRO A 46 -3.57 -3.17 4.08
C PRO A 46 -3.69 -2.16 5.22
N VAL A 47 -4.77 -1.39 5.23
CA VAL A 47 -5.16 -0.58 6.38
C VAL A 47 -6.46 -1.09 6.98
N LEU A 48 -6.41 -1.54 8.24
CA LEU A 48 -7.60 -1.97 8.99
C LEU A 48 -8.16 -0.79 9.79
N VAL A 49 -9.47 -0.59 9.68
CA VAL A 49 -10.21 0.41 10.46
C VAL A 49 -11.27 -0.29 11.27
N ASP A 50 -11.12 -0.31 12.59
CA ASP A 50 -12.08 -0.93 13.51
C ASP A 50 -13.10 0.07 14.07
N GLU A 51 -14.08 -0.45 14.81
CA GLU A 51 -15.18 0.33 15.40
C GLU A 51 -14.73 1.32 16.48
N THR A 52 -13.49 1.22 16.97
CA THR A 52 -12.94 2.14 17.98
C THR A 52 -12.19 3.31 17.37
N ALA A 53 -11.95 3.29 16.07
CA ALA A 53 -11.17 4.29 15.36
C ALA A 53 -11.77 5.71 15.44
N GLY A 54 -10.93 6.70 15.30
CA GLY A 54 -11.39 8.07 15.06
C GLY A 54 -11.63 8.27 13.56
N ILE A 55 -12.84 7.96 13.09
CA ILE A 55 -13.15 7.72 11.67
C ILE A 55 -12.77 8.89 10.76
N ARG A 56 -13.13 10.14 11.13
CA ARG A 56 -12.78 11.33 10.34
C ARG A 56 -11.27 11.49 10.18
N LYS A 57 -10.51 11.23 11.26
CA LYS A 57 -9.05 11.27 11.21
C LYS A 57 -8.50 10.11 10.39
N ALA A 58 -9.08 8.91 10.53
CA ALA A 58 -8.69 7.75 9.74
C ALA A 58 -8.85 8.01 8.24
N ALA A 59 -9.99 8.57 7.81
CA ALA A 59 -10.24 8.96 6.42
C ALA A 59 -9.16 9.93 5.90
N GLN A 60 -8.83 10.97 6.68
CA GLN A 60 -7.80 11.93 6.33
C GLN A 60 -6.41 11.29 6.20
N ASP A 61 -6.01 10.50 7.20
CA ASP A 61 -4.69 9.85 7.25
C ASP A 61 -4.51 8.87 6.08
N ILE A 62 -5.51 8.01 5.84
CA ILE A 62 -5.51 7.02 4.77
C ILE A 62 -5.38 7.70 3.39
N VAL A 63 -6.18 8.73 3.13
CA VAL A 63 -6.08 9.45 1.86
C VAL A 63 -4.75 10.18 1.74
N ASN A 64 -4.26 10.81 2.81
CA ASN A 64 -2.97 11.49 2.80
C ASN A 64 -1.82 10.52 2.55
N GLY A 65 -1.82 9.34 3.19
CA GLY A 65 -0.80 8.33 2.99
C GLY A 65 -0.86 7.73 1.59
N CYS A 66 -2.05 7.32 1.13
CA CYS A 66 -2.24 6.79 -0.21
C CYS A 66 -1.83 7.77 -1.32
N THR A 67 -2.11 9.05 -1.15
CA THR A 67 -1.84 10.07 -2.19
C THR A 67 -0.43 10.66 -2.11
N PHE A 68 0.33 10.33 -1.08
CA PHE A 68 1.72 10.74 -0.98
C PHE A 68 2.51 10.20 -2.17
N ASP A 69 3.11 11.10 -2.94
CA ASP A 69 3.81 10.80 -4.20
C ASP A 69 3.02 9.88 -5.16
N ASN A 70 1.72 10.11 -5.28
CA ASN A 70 0.80 9.31 -6.09
C ASN A 70 0.87 7.80 -5.82
N ASN A 71 1.03 7.41 -4.55
CA ASN A 71 1.14 6.01 -4.11
C ASN A 71 2.39 5.25 -4.60
N LEU A 72 3.44 5.95 -5.00
CA LEU A 72 4.70 5.32 -5.39
C LEU A 72 5.45 4.65 -4.23
N PRO A 73 5.42 5.18 -2.98
CA PRO A 73 6.05 4.48 -1.87
C PRO A 73 5.39 3.11 -1.63
N CYS A 74 6.22 2.08 -1.54
CA CYS A 74 5.78 0.70 -1.31
C CYS A 74 5.09 0.49 0.05
N ILE A 75 5.26 1.44 0.98
CA ILE A 75 4.60 1.44 2.30
C ILE A 75 3.23 2.11 2.31
N ALA A 76 2.85 2.81 1.21
CA ALA A 76 1.58 3.53 1.15
C ALA A 76 0.39 2.57 1.26
N GLU A 77 -0.71 3.06 1.81
CA GLU A 77 -1.97 2.32 1.89
C GLU A 77 -2.40 1.88 0.49
N LYS A 78 -2.63 0.59 0.29
CA LYS A 78 -3.05 0.02 -1.01
C LYS A 78 -4.53 -0.34 -1.03
N GLU A 79 -5.06 -0.81 0.08
CA GLU A 79 -6.46 -1.16 0.25
C GLU A 79 -6.92 -0.94 1.69
N ILE A 80 -8.23 -0.81 1.84
CA ILE A 80 -8.90 -0.58 3.12
C ILE A 80 -9.69 -1.81 3.51
N VAL A 81 -9.54 -2.25 4.76
CA VAL A 81 -10.41 -3.23 5.40
C VAL A 81 -11.16 -2.49 6.51
N ALA A 82 -12.47 -2.31 6.38
CA ALA A 82 -13.26 -1.55 7.33
C ALA A 82 -14.35 -2.43 7.98
N VAL A 83 -14.45 -2.37 9.30
CA VAL A 83 -15.56 -3.02 10.01
C VAL A 83 -16.88 -2.34 9.60
N ASP A 84 -17.91 -3.14 9.35
CA ASP A 84 -19.20 -2.70 8.81
C ASP A 84 -19.80 -1.49 9.54
N SER A 85 -19.70 -1.47 10.87
CA SER A 85 -20.24 -0.39 11.69
C SER A 85 -19.66 1.00 11.42
N VAL A 86 -18.48 1.08 10.77
CA VAL A 86 -17.78 2.35 10.50
C VAL A 86 -17.50 2.58 9.02
N ALA A 87 -17.76 1.61 8.15
CA ALA A 87 -17.41 1.65 6.75
C ALA A 87 -18.10 2.79 5.98
N ASP A 88 -19.40 3.02 6.21
CA ASP A 88 -20.16 4.09 5.55
C ASP A 88 -19.68 5.48 5.99
N GLU A 89 -19.41 5.66 7.28
CA GLU A 89 -18.90 6.92 7.81
C GLU A 89 -17.50 7.22 7.27
N LEU A 90 -16.64 6.20 7.22
CA LEU A 90 -15.30 6.31 6.65
C LEU A 90 -15.35 6.74 5.19
N MET A 91 -16.13 6.04 4.36
CA MET A 91 -16.29 6.36 2.94
C MET A 91 -16.85 7.78 2.75
N ASN A 92 -17.82 8.17 3.57
CA ASN A 92 -18.38 9.52 3.50
C ASN A 92 -17.33 10.60 3.77
N TYR A 93 -16.48 10.48 4.81
CA TYR A 93 -15.42 11.45 5.07
C TYR A 93 -14.33 11.45 4.00
N MET A 94 -14.03 10.30 3.41
CA MET A 94 -13.07 10.22 2.29
C MET A 94 -13.57 11.03 1.09
N ILE A 95 -14.86 10.93 0.77
CA ILE A 95 -15.47 11.62 -0.38
C ILE A 95 -15.69 13.11 -0.07
N SER A 96 -16.34 13.42 1.03
CA SER A 96 -16.81 14.78 1.32
C SER A 96 -15.73 15.74 1.77
N GLU A 97 -14.66 15.25 2.41
CA GLU A 97 -13.66 16.10 3.04
C GLU A 97 -12.23 15.88 2.52
N ASN A 98 -11.95 14.74 1.87
CA ASN A 98 -10.58 14.35 1.53
C ASN A 98 -10.32 14.19 0.02
N GLY A 99 -11.23 14.66 -0.82
CA GLY A 99 -11.03 14.71 -2.28
C GLY A 99 -10.99 13.34 -2.94
N CYS A 100 -11.82 12.40 -2.49
CA CYS A 100 -11.95 11.10 -3.13
C CYS A 100 -13.11 11.09 -4.13
N TYR A 101 -12.86 10.48 -5.30
CA TYR A 101 -13.85 10.18 -6.30
C TYR A 101 -14.39 8.77 -6.10
N LEU A 102 -15.72 8.64 -5.88
CA LEU A 102 -16.36 7.32 -5.76
C LEU A 102 -16.59 6.72 -7.15
N ALA A 103 -15.85 5.65 -7.46
CA ALA A 103 -15.94 4.98 -8.75
C ALA A 103 -17.17 4.05 -8.83
N SER A 104 -18.05 4.28 -9.80
CA SER A 104 -19.12 3.35 -10.14
C SER A 104 -18.56 2.03 -10.67
N LYS A 105 -19.36 0.96 -10.67
CA LYS A 105 -18.96 -0.34 -11.20
C LYS A 105 -18.42 -0.24 -12.64
N GLU A 106 -19.06 0.57 -13.49
CA GLU A 106 -18.60 0.80 -14.87
C GLU A 106 -17.19 1.41 -14.91
N ILE A 107 -16.91 2.38 -14.03
CA ILE A 107 -15.59 3.01 -13.93
C ILE A 107 -14.55 2.03 -13.38
N GLN A 108 -14.90 1.22 -12.38
CA GLN A 108 -14.02 0.16 -11.88
C GLN A 108 -13.62 -0.81 -12.99
N ASP A 109 -14.56 -1.27 -13.80
CA ASP A 109 -14.31 -2.20 -14.92
C ASP A 109 -13.39 -1.56 -15.99
N LYS A 110 -13.58 -0.29 -16.32
CA LYS A 110 -12.68 0.46 -17.21
C LYS A 110 -11.28 0.65 -16.61
N LEU A 111 -11.21 0.92 -15.30
CA LEU A 111 -9.92 1.04 -14.59
C LEU A 111 -9.17 -0.28 -14.61
N VAL A 112 -9.83 -1.43 -14.36
CA VAL A 112 -9.20 -2.76 -14.47
C VAL A 112 -8.58 -2.95 -15.85
N GLN A 113 -9.31 -2.64 -16.93
CA GLN A 113 -8.81 -2.77 -18.30
C GLN A 113 -7.66 -1.82 -18.62
N THR A 114 -7.60 -0.66 -17.95
CA THR A 114 -6.56 0.37 -18.19
C THR A 114 -5.30 0.11 -17.35
N VAL A 115 -5.50 -0.29 -16.10
CA VAL A 115 -4.44 -0.49 -15.10
C VAL A 115 -3.67 -1.77 -15.35
N PHE A 116 -4.34 -2.82 -15.86
CA PHE A 116 -3.67 -4.08 -16.17
C PHE A 116 -3.51 -4.27 -17.68
N THR A 117 -2.39 -4.92 -18.04
CA THR A 117 -2.17 -5.37 -19.41
C THR A 117 -2.99 -6.65 -19.68
N PRO A 118 -3.20 -7.04 -20.94
CA PRO A 118 -3.86 -8.31 -21.27
C PRO A 118 -3.19 -9.57 -20.67
N LYS A 119 -1.95 -9.45 -20.22
CA LYS A 119 -1.19 -10.52 -19.54
C LYS A 119 -1.32 -10.47 -18.01
N GLY A 120 -2.17 -9.61 -17.47
CA GLY A 120 -2.38 -9.43 -16.03
C GLY A 120 -1.30 -8.62 -15.30
N ALA A 121 -0.27 -8.14 -15.99
CA ALA A 121 0.74 -7.30 -15.36
C ALA A 121 0.29 -5.84 -15.28
N LEU A 122 0.79 -5.10 -14.30
CA LEU A 122 0.53 -3.66 -14.17
C LEU A 122 0.98 -2.89 -15.40
N ASN A 123 0.12 -1.98 -15.87
CA ASN A 123 0.42 -1.05 -16.95
C ASN A 123 1.32 0.08 -16.43
N ARG A 124 2.59 0.05 -16.81
CA ARG A 124 3.59 1.04 -16.38
C ARG A 124 3.21 2.50 -16.70
N LYS A 125 2.30 2.73 -17.65
CA LYS A 125 1.81 4.08 -17.96
C LYS A 125 0.91 4.66 -16.87
N CYS A 126 0.33 3.81 -16.01
CA CYS A 126 -0.56 4.19 -14.91
C CYS A 126 0.19 4.38 -13.59
N VAL A 127 1.34 3.72 -13.41
CA VAL A 127 2.13 3.80 -12.17
C VAL A 127 2.57 5.23 -11.87
N GLY A 128 2.30 5.69 -10.64
CA GLY A 128 2.62 7.04 -10.16
C GLY A 128 1.81 8.16 -10.81
N ARG A 129 0.74 7.84 -11.55
CA ARG A 129 -0.15 8.87 -12.12
C ARG A 129 -1.16 9.34 -11.08
N SER A 130 -1.53 10.62 -11.18
CA SER A 130 -2.55 11.19 -10.30
C SER A 130 -3.94 10.61 -10.59
N ALA A 131 -4.84 10.68 -9.62
CA ALA A 131 -6.22 10.23 -9.75
C ALA A 131 -6.92 10.89 -10.97
N GLN A 132 -6.70 12.19 -11.18
CA GLN A 132 -7.27 12.91 -12.32
C GLN A 132 -6.80 12.31 -13.66
N THR A 133 -5.50 11.98 -13.77
CA THR A 133 -4.95 11.37 -14.98
C THR A 133 -5.55 9.99 -15.22
N LEU A 134 -5.66 9.17 -14.19
CA LEU A 134 -6.26 7.84 -14.28
C LEU A 134 -7.73 7.90 -14.67
N LEU A 135 -8.50 8.82 -14.08
CA LEU A 135 -9.89 9.05 -14.42
C LEU A 135 -10.05 9.55 -15.86
N ALA A 136 -9.20 10.46 -16.32
CA ALA A 136 -9.22 10.94 -17.71
C ALA A 136 -8.94 9.79 -18.70
N MET A 137 -8.09 8.83 -18.38
CA MET A 137 -7.83 7.65 -19.22
C MET A 137 -9.06 6.75 -19.40
N VAL A 138 -10.03 6.81 -18.48
CA VAL A 138 -11.30 6.06 -18.55
C VAL A 138 -12.49 6.95 -18.94
N GLY A 139 -12.23 8.18 -19.40
CA GLY A 139 -13.25 9.10 -19.93
C GLY A 139 -13.96 9.95 -18.87
N VAL A 140 -13.41 10.05 -17.67
CA VAL A 140 -13.94 10.88 -16.58
C VAL A 140 -13.02 12.08 -16.35
N ASN A 141 -13.55 13.30 -16.49
CA ASN A 141 -12.80 14.52 -16.22
C ASN A 141 -13.23 15.09 -14.87
N VAL A 142 -12.28 15.32 -14.00
CA VAL A 142 -12.46 15.87 -12.64
C VAL A 142 -11.49 17.03 -12.39
N GLY A 143 -11.79 17.84 -11.37
CA GLY A 143 -10.94 18.96 -10.97
C GLY A 143 -9.72 18.51 -10.13
N PRO A 144 -8.81 19.47 -9.86
CA PRO A 144 -7.58 19.21 -9.09
C PRO A 144 -7.83 18.84 -7.62
N GLU A 145 -9.03 19.07 -7.11
CA GLU A 145 -9.45 18.68 -5.76
C GLU A 145 -9.53 17.16 -5.57
N ILE A 146 -9.71 16.39 -6.67
CA ILE A 146 -9.78 14.93 -6.61
C ILE A 146 -8.35 14.36 -6.53
N ARG A 147 -8.06 13.73 -5.40
CA ARG A 147 -6.74 13.20 -5.06
C ARG A 147 -6.65 11.68 -5.15
N CYS A 148 -7.75 10.99 -4.90
CA CYS A 148 -7.83 9.54 -4.82
C CYS A 148 -9.10 9.02 -5.48
N ILE A 149 -9.05 7.79 -5.97
CA ILE A 149 -10.22 7.05 -6.46
C ILE A 149 -10.57 6.00 -5.43
N VAL A 150 -11.82 5.96 -4.99
CA VAL A 150 -12.30 5.00 -3.98
C VAL A 150 -13.49 4.20 -4.50
N PHE A 151 -13.64 2.99 -4.02
CA PHE A 151 -14.80 2.13 -4.28
C PHE A 151 -14.89 1.04 -3.22
N GLU A 152 -16.06 0.41 -3.09
CA GLU A 152 -16.25 -0.77 -2.25
C GLU A 152 -16.26 -2.03 -3.13
N GLY A 153 -15.59 -3.10 -2.69
CA GLY A 153 -15.48 -4.34 -3.44
C GLY A 153 -15.10 -5.54 -2.57
N GLN A 154 -15.06 -6.70 -3.20
CA GLN A 154 -14.56 -7.93 -2.55
C GLN A 154 -13.03 -7.96 -2.60
N LYS A 155 -12.42 -8.64 -1.63
CA LYS A 155 -10.94 -8.72 -1.52
C LYS A 155 -10.26 -9.28 -2.78
N GLU A 156 -10.95 -10.12 -3.55
CA GLU A 156 -10.45 -10.69 -4.80
C GLU A 156 -10.53 -9.72 -6.00
N HIS A 157 -11.11 -8.54 -5.82
CA HIS A 157 -11.19 -7.54 -6.90
C HIS A 157 -9.76 -7.12 -7.32
N PRO A 158 -9.40 -7.15 -8.62
CA PRO A 158 -8.01 -6.89 -9.05
C PRO A 158 -7.42 -5.56 -8.57
N LEU A 159 -8.25 -4.51 -8.47
CA LEU A 159 -7.82 -3.20 -7.95
C LEU A 159 -7.71 -3.16 -6.40
N ILE A 160 -7.96 -4.28 -5.71
CA ILE A 160 -7.79 -4.44 -4.27
C ILE A 160 -6.67 -5.44 -3.99
N ALA A 161 -6.71 -6.58 -4.69
CA ALA A 161 -5.78 -7.69 -4.45
C ALA A 161 -4.34 -7.40 -4.88
N GLU A 162 -4.12 -6.48 -5.81
CA GLU A 162 -2.79 -6.26 -6.41
C GLU A 162 -2.18 -4.92 -5.97
N GLU A 163 -0.87 -4.89 -5.75
CA GLU A 163 -0.13 -3.65 -5.50
C GLU A 163 -0.18 -2.74 -6.73
N LEU A 164 -0.96 -1.66 -6.67
CA LEU A 164 -1.21 -0.81 -7.84
C LEU A 164 -0.16 0.29 -8.06
N MET A 165 0.44 0.83 -6.99
CA MET A 165 1.35 1.99 -7.04
C MET A 165 0.72 3.21 -7.73
N MET A 166 -0.54 3.49 -7.42
CA MET A 166 -1.32 4.64 -7.89
C MET A 166 -2.48 4.93 -6.92
N PRO A 167 -3.03 6.15 -6.87
CA PRO A 167 -4.01 6.55 -5.87
C PRO A 167 -5.41 5.99 -6.15
N ILE A 168 -5.53 4.68 -6.06
CA ILE A 168 -6.79 3.91 -6.11
C ILE A 168 -6.87 3.08 -4.83
N LEU A 169 -7.92 3.27 -4.04
CA LEU A 169 -8.18 2.54 -2.81
C LEU A 169 -9.52 1.81 -2.91
N GLY A 170 -9.47 0.51 -2.97
CA GLY A 170 -10.64 -0.32 -2.76
C GLY A 170 -10.87 -0.57 -1.28
N MET A 171 -12.12 -0.56 -0.85
CA MET A 171 -12.53 -0.88 0.50
C MET A 171 -13.24 -2.24 0.55
N VAL A 172 -12.77 -3.11 1.42
CA VAL A 172 -13.41 -4.38 1.77
C VAL A 172 -14.13 -4.19 3.10
N ARG A 173 -15.45 -4.39 3.08
CA ARG A 173 -16.28 -4.36 4.29
C ARG A 173 -16.28 -5.72 4.97
N VAL A 174 -16.05 -5.74 6.28
CA VAL A 174 -16.01 -6.96 7.11
C VAL A 174 -16.94 -6.83 8.30
N LYS A 175 -17.42 -7.97 8.82
CA LYS A 175 -18.43 -7.99 9.90
C LYS A 175 -17.83 -7.73 11.29
N SER A 176 -16.54 -8.07 11.47
CA SER A 176 -15.88 -7.95 12.77
C SER A 176 -14.39 -7.63 12.58
N PHE A 177 -13.75 -7.25 13.68
CA PHE A 177 -12.32 -7.05 13.74
C PHE A 177 -11.53 -8.32 13.33
N GLU A 178 -11.96 -9.50 13.79
CA GLU A 178 -11.30 -10.79 13.52
C GLU A 178 -11.34 -11.10 12.01
N GLU A 179 -12.51 -10.96 11.37
CA GLU A 179 -12.63 -11.09 9.90
C GLU A 179 -11.75 -10.06 9.18
N GLY A 180 -11.62 -8.87 9.75
CA GLY A 180 -10.75 -7.81 9.26
C GLY A 180 -9.27 -8.20 9.31
N VAL A 181 -8.82 -8.82 10.39
CA VAL A 181 -7.45 -9.35 10.52
C VAL A 181 -7.19 -10.44 9.47
N GLU A 182 -8.09 -11.41 9.34
CA GLU A 182 -7.97 -12.49 8.35
C GLU A 182 -7.91 -11.95 6.91
N THR A 183 -8.76 -10.96 6.61
CA THR A 183 -8.80 -10.30 5.30
C THR A 183 -7.50 -9.55 5.02
N ALA A 184 -6.99 -8.79 5.99
CA ALA A 184 -5.74 -8.05 5.86
C ALA A 184 -4.52 -8.98 5.69
N VAL A 185 -4.47 -10.10 6.42
CA VAL A 185 -3.42 -11.13 6.24
C VAL A 185 -3.46 -11.70 4.83
N TRP A 186 -4.64 -11.95 4.29
CA TRP A 186 -4.80 -12.45 2.91
C TRP A 186 -4.31 -11.41 1.90
N LEU A 187 -4.65 -10.14 2.07
CA LEU A 187 -4.28 -9.02 1.18
C LEU A 187 -2.79 -8.68 1.22
N GLU A 188 -2.14 -8.89 2.35
CA GLU A 188 -0.70 -8.63 2.53
C GLU A 188 0.18 -9.68 1.80
N HIS A 189 -0.41 -10.81 1.39
CA HIS A 189 0.23 -11.87 0.60
C HIS A 189 1.45 -12.54 1.25
N GLY A 190 1.70 -12.37 2.54
CA GLY A 190 2.87 -12.88 3.23
C GLY A 190 4.17 -12.14 2.88
N ASN A 191 4.08 -10.96 2.27
CA ASN A 191 5.22 -10.10 1.99
C ASN A 191 5.92 -9.60 3.27
N ARG A 192 5.16 -9.49 4.38
CA ARG A 192 5.61 -8.98 5.68
C ARG A 192 6.31 -7.64 5.59
N HIS A 193 5.80 -6.81 4.67
CA HIS A 193 6.39 -5.53 4.33
C HIS A 193 5.89 -4.42 5.26
N SER A 194 4.64 -4.05 5.13
CA SER A 194 4.01 -2.94 5.88
C SER A 194 2.53 -3.21 6.10
N ALA A 195 1.99 -2.68 7.19
CA ALA A 195 0.57 -2.70 7.48
C ALA A 195 0.17 -1.48 8.30
N HIS A 196 -1.10 -1.12 8.25
CA HIS A 196 -1.63 0.05 8.94
C HIS A 196 -2.89 -0.31 9.71
N ILE A 197 -3.14 0.37 10.83
CA ILE A 197 -4.35 0.19 11.61
C ILE A 197 -4.82 1.52 12.21
N HIS A 198 -6.12 1.77 12.11
CA HIS A 198 -6.80 2.79 12.87
C HIS A 198 -7.69 2.14 13.92
N SER A 199 -7.28 2.27 15.18
CA SER A 199 -7.94 1.67 16.35
C SER A 199 -7.54 2.41 17.61
N LYS A 200 -8.42 2.47 18.60
CA LYS A 200 -8.10 2.89 19.96
C LYS A 200 -8.03 1.71 20.93
N ASN A 201 -8.32 0.52 20.46
CA ASN A 201 -8.24 -0.72 21.25
C ASN A 201 -6.81 -1.29 21.16
N VAL A 202 -6.08 -1.28 22.27
CA VAL A 202 -4.70 -1.76 22.35
C VAL A 202 -4.60 -3.27 22.06
N ASP A 203 -5.61 -4.05 22.44
CA ASP A 203 -5.63 -5.49 22.17
C ASP A 203 -5.82 -5.77 20.68
N HIS A 204 -6.68 -5.00 20.00
CA HIS A 204 -6.84 -5.08 18.54
C HIS A 204 -5.53 -4.72 17.83
N ILE A 205 -4.88 -3.61 18.21
CA ILE A 205 -3.59 -3.20 17.64
C ILE A 205 -2.54 -4.31 17.82
N THR A 206 -2.47 -4.90 19.01
CA THR A 206 -1.52 -5.96 19.32
C THR A 206 -1.81 -7.24 18.53
N THR A 207 -3.07 -7.63 18.43
CA THR A 207 -3.51 -8.80 17.67
C THR A 207 -3.19 -8.64 16.18
N TYR A 208 -3.53 -7.48 15.62
CA TYR A 208 -3.23 -7.14 14.23
C TYR A 208 -1.72 -7.16 13.95
N ALA A 209 -0.93 -6.50 14.80
CA ALA A 209 0.52 -6.46 14.68
C ALA A 209 1.16 -7.85 14.64
N ARG A 210 0.70 -8.75 15.51
CA ARG A 210 1.18 -10.15 15.57
C ARG A 210 0.75 -10.96 14.35
N ALA A 211 -0.47 -10.74 13.85
CA ALA A 211 -0.98 -11.49 12.72
C ALA A 211 -0.30 -11.10 11.40
N LEU A 212 -0.08 -9.83 11.16
CA LEU A 212 0.57 -9.32 9.95
C LEU A 212 2.10 -9.51 9.99
N ASP A 213 2.71 -9.39 11.17
CA ASP A 213 4.15 -9.61 11.42
C ASP A 213 5.03 -8.89 10.39
N THR A 214 4.70 -7.63 10.09
CA THR A 214 5.36 -6.80 9.08
C THR A 214 6.56 -6.05 9.64
N ALA A 215 7.48 -5.64 8.77
CA ALA A 215 8.63 -4.81 9.12
C ALA A 215 8.21 -3.41 9.62
N ILE A 216 7.12 -2.88 9.08
CA ILE A 216 6.55 -1.60 9.47
C ILE A 216 5.08 -1.78 9.86
N LEU A 217 4.70 -1.24 11.01
CA LEU A 217 3.31 -1.09 11.41
C LEU A 217 3.05 0.38 11.79
N VAL A 218 2.13 1.02 11.07
CA VAL A 218 1.68 2.37 11.42
C VAL A 218 0.31 2.30 12.08
N LYS A 219 0.16 2.96 13.21
CA LYS A 219 -1.12 3.08 13.93
C LYS A 219 -1.60 4.52 13.98
N ASN A 220 -2.87 4.74 13.67
CA ASN A 220 -3.55 6.04 13.83
C ASN A 220 -2.82 7.21 13.16
N GLY A 221 -2.21 6.97 12.01
CA GLY A 221 -1.47 7.94 11.23
C GLY A 221 -1.35 7.53 9.76
N PRO A 222 -0.94 8.45 8.89
CA PRO A 222 -0.69 8.14 7.48
C PRO A 222 0.59 7.31 7.33
N SER A 223 0.65 6.50 6.29
CA SER A 223 1.79 5.60 6.03
C SER A 223 3.16 6.29 6.00
N TYR A 224 3.24 7.53 5.50
CA TYR A 224 4.48 8.27 5.45
C TYR A 224 5.05 8.65 6.83
N ALA A 225 4.28 8.51 7.91
CA ALA A 225 4.82 8.63 9.27
C ALA A 225 5.94 7.60 9.54
N ALA A 226 5.89 6.44 8.87
CA ALA A 226 6.96 5.44 8.92
C ALA A 226 8.26 5.91 8.25
N LEU A 227 8.19 6.90 7.37
CA LEU A 227 9.37 7.55 6.77
C LEU A 227 9.92 8.69 7.65
N GLY A 228 9.26 9.00 8.77
CA GLY A 228 9.59 10.11 9.67
C GLY A 228 8.91 11.43 9.33
N PHE A 229 8.02 11.49 8.33
CA PHE A 229 7.28 12.71 8.02
C PHE A 229 6.10 12.88 8.99
N GLY A 230 6.10 13.98 9.74
CA GLY A 230 5.03 14.28 10.72
C GLY A 230 4.97 13.35 11.92
N GLY A 231 5.96 12.46 12.09
CA GLY A 231 6.09 11.54 13.21
C GLY A 231 7.30 11.87 14.09
N GLU A 232 7.49 11.08 15.14
CA GLU A 232 8.67 11.12 15.99
C GLU A 232 9.77 10.24 15.38
N GLY A 233 10.96 10.77 15.22
CA GLY A 233 12.10 10.01 14.73
C GLY A 233 12.79 10.63 13.52
N TYR A 234 13.78 9.91 13.00
CA TYR A 234 14.57 10.37 11.86
C TYR A 234 13.95 9.93 10.55
N CYS A 235 13.98 10.80 9.54
CA CYS A 235 13.54 10.46 8.20
C CYS A 235 14.47 9.40 7.58
N THR A 236 13.88 8.36 7.01
CA THR A 236 14.60 7.33 6.26
C THR A 236 13.71 6.74 5.16
N PHE A 237 14.32 6.43 4.02
CA PHE A 237 13.67 5.67 2.95
C PHE A 237 14.19 4.21 2.88
N THR A 238 15.03 3.82 3.83
CA THR A 238 15.53 2.45 3.89
C THR A 238 14.48 1.57 4.54
N ILE A 239 14.05 0.55 3.80
CA ILE A 239 13.16 -0.50 4.29
C ILE A 239 13.80 -1.86 4.00
N ALA A 240 13.58 -2.82 4.88
CA ALA A 240 13.86 -4.21 4.62
C ALA A 240 12.59 -4.99 4.94
N SER A 241 12.07 -5.73 3.98
CA SER A 241 11.12 -6.80 4.27
C SER A 241 11.88 -7.98 4.91
N ARG A 242 11.17 -8.92 5.52
CA ARG A 242 11.77 -10.16 6.07
C ARG A 242 12.32 -11.05 4.93
N THR A 243 13.28 -10.55 4.22
CA THR A 243 14.02 -11.32 3.20
C THR A 243 15.15 -12.15 3.80
N GLY A 244 15.20 -12.23 5.13
CA GLY A 244 15.94 -13.23 5.85
C GLY A 244 17.38 -12.90 6.19
N GLU A 245 17.98 -11.90 5.60
CA GLU A 245 19.41 -11.68 5.80
C GLU A 245 19.68 -10.42 6.62
N GLY A 246 19.76 -10.63 7.93
CA GLY A 246 20.68 -9.86 8.73
C GLY A 246 20.29 -8.47 9.15
N LEU A 247 19.00 -8.15 9.21
CA LEU A 247 18.47 -7.09 10.05
C LEU A 247 17.67 -7.74 11.18
N THR A 248 18.35 -8.24 12.12
CA THR A 248 17.87 -8.42 13.48
C THR A 248 18.37 -7.24 14.28
#